data_2cd3f40e71c116f6e2a6563d89d57534
#
_entry.id   2cd3f40e71c116f6e2a6563d89d57534
#
_cell.length_a   1.000
_cell.length_b   1.000
_cell.length_c   1.000
_cell.angle_alpha   90.00
_cell.angle_beta   90.00
_cell.angle_gamma   90.00
#
_symmetry.space_group_name_H-M   'P 1'
#
loop_
_entity.id
_entity.type
_entity.pdbx_description
1 polymer ?
#
loop_
_entity_poly.entity_id
_entity_poly.type
_entity_poly.pdbx_seq_one_letter_code
_entity_poly.pdbx_strand_id
1 'polypeptide(L)'
;MTSLAALLVLGVATATLPACAPNDPAPTFEAGSSASPTALPTGGQGAAPGARDGLGGPGASASPKPATKVLAAGNPNGKATVPAEARAVDTSKPTRTIGTGTPASCTSAAVVKAVAAGGVITFNCGPAPVTIKMAATAKVRNANGPKIVLDGGGTVTLSGQGQRRILYMNTCDEAQGFTTSHCQNQDHPQLTVQNLTFADGNSTGEKAEGGGGGAIFVRGGRLKVVNSRFIRNRCDRTGPDLGGAAIRVLSQYENKPVYVVGSTFDGGSCSNGGALSSIGVSWVVLNSLLRDNEAIGSGANPAKSGTPGGGSGGAIYCDGNEFTVRIAGTIIENNTANEGGGAVFFVSNNRTGTMKIENSTLRRNPSGKFETRGFPGIFFLGARNPTVTGSKLS
;
A
#
# COMPACT_ATOMS: atom_id res chain seq x y z
N MET A 1 30.24 69.75 -8.92
CA MET A 1 30.70 68.34 -8.70
C MET A 1 29.45 67.53 -8.55
N THR A 2 28.98 66.96 -9.63
CA THR A 2 27.71 66.26 -9.80
C THR A 2 27.98 64.75 -9.72
N SER A 3 27.40 64.08 -8.75
CA SER A 3 27.50 62.63 -8.55
C SER A 3 26.27 61.95 -9.17
N LEU A 4 26.50 61.13 -10.20
CA LEU A 4 25.50 60.30 -10.85
C LEU A 4 25.28 59.04 -10.00
N ALA A 5 24.02 58.81 -9.57
CA ALA A 5 23.60 57.52 -8.99
C ALA A 5 22.98 56.67 -10.10
N ALA A 6 23.57 55.51 -10.34
CA ALA A 6 23.06 54.50 -11.25
C ALA A 6 22.01 53.64 -10.55
N LEU A 7 20.78 53.63 -11.05
CA LEU A 7 19.69 52.77 -10.60
C LEU A 7 19.82 51.40 -11.29
N LEU A 8 20.09 50.36 -10.52
CA LEU A 8 20.07 48.97 -11.00
C LEU A 8 18.61 48.46 -10.89
N VAL A 9 17.95 48.24 -12.00
CA VAL A 9 16.64 47.59 -12.05
C VAL A 9 16.85 46.08 -12.11
N LEU A 10 16.55 45.37 -11.02
CA LEU A 10 16.45 43.92 -11.02
C LEU A 10 15.11 43.52 -11.66
N GLY A 11 15.18 42.91 -12.83
CA GLY A 11 14.02 42.28 -13.46
C GLY A 11 13.70 40.95 -12.72
N VAL A 12 12.52 40.90 -12.11
CA VAL A 12 11.94 39.66 -11.59
C VAL A 12 11.31 38.91 -12.77
N ALA A 13 11.93 37.81 -13.19
CA ALA A 13 11.35 36.90 -14.13
C ALA A 13 10.32 36.01 -13.39
N THR A 14 9.04 36.27 -13.60
CA THR A 14 7.95 35.40 -13.20
C THR A 14 7.87 34.24 -14.18
N ALA A 15 8.32 33.06 -13.76
CA ALA A 15 8.09 31.82 -14.48
C ALA A 15 6.62 31.41 -14.28
N THR A 16 5.81 31.56 -15.28
CA THR A 16 4.45 31.01 -15.35
C THR A 16 4.56 29.53 -15.68
N LEU A 17 4.09 28.68 -14.75
CA LEU A 17 3.88 27.26 -14.98
C LEU A 17 2.76 27.08 -16.02
N PRO A 18 2.92 26.18 -17.00
CA PRO A 18 1.83 25.89 -17.94
C PRO A 18 0.71 25.14 -17.24
N ALA A 19 -0.50 25.67 -17.33
CA ALA A 19 -1.72 24.98 -16.95
C ALA A 19 -1.92 23.77 -17.87
N CYS A 20 -2.30 22.63 -17.31
CA CYS A 20 -2.73 21.45 -18.06
C CYS A 20 -3.92 21.80 -18.93
N ALA A 21 -3.76 21.72 -20.25
CA ALA A 21 -4.86 21.78 -21.21
C ALA A 21 -5.58 20.42 -21.26
N PRO A 22 -6.90 20.42 -21.43
CA PRO A 22 -7.64 19.19 -21.64
C PRO A 22 -7.68 18.79 -23.12
N ASN A 23 -7.65 17.46 -23.35
CA ASN A 23 -8.09 16.76 -24.55
C ASN A 23 -7.17 16.73 -25.79
N ASP A 24 -6.48 15.58 -25.90
CA ASP A 24 -6.21 14.97 -27.20
C ASP A 24 -6.93 13.60 -27.27
N PRO A 25 -7.55 13.25 -28.43
CA PRO A 25 -8.31 12.02 -28.56
C PRO A 25 -7.42 10.80 -28.72
N ALA A 26 -7.86 9.68 -28.10
CA ALA A 26 -7.19 8.40 -28.16
C ALA A 26 -7.12 7.83 -29.59
N PRO A 27 -6.02 7.17 -29.98
CA PRO A 27 -5.96 6.43 -31.23
C PRO A 27 -6.79 5.14 -31.13
N THR A 28 -7.68 4.97 -32.10
CA THR A 28 -8.44 3.75 -32.36
C THR A 28 -7.52 2.69 -32.96
N PHE A 29 -7.42 1.51 -32.32
CA PHE A 29 -6.85 0.32 -32.94
C PHE A 29 -7.96 -0.62 -33.37
N GLU A 30 -7.97 -0.96 -34.64
CA GLU A 30 -8.86 -1.92 -35.27
C GLU A 30 -8.59 -3.35 -34.78
N ALA A 31 -9.66 -4.10 -34.60
CA ALA A 31 -9.65 -5.51 -34.23
C ALA A 31 -9.24 -6.36 -35.44
N GLY A 32 -8.10 -7.05 -35.31
CA GLY A 32 -7.70 -8.14 -36.21
C GLY A 32 -8.26 -9.47 -35.72
N SER A 33 -9.11 -10.04 -36.55
CA SER A 33 -9.76 -11.35 -36.43
C SER A 33 -8.82 -12.52 -36.76
N SER A 34 -9.12 -13.68 -36.16
CA SER A 34 -8.82 -15.09 -36.56
C SER A 34 -7.79 -15.78 -35.63
N ALA A 35 -7.93 -17.01 -35.21
CA ALA A 35 -8.56 -18.22 -35.62
C ALA A 35 -8.53 -19.25 -34.47
N SER A 36 -9.53 -20.05 -34.35
CA SER A 36 -9.53 -21.27 -33.52
C SER A 36 -8.69 -22.39 -34.14
N PRO A 37 -8.15 -23.32 -33.35
CA PRO A 37 -8.07 -24.70 -33.78
C PRO A 37 -8.77 -25.68 -32.83
N THR A 38 -9.70 -26.39 -33.40
CA THR A 38 -9.94 -27.83 -33.56
C THR A 38 -9.64 -28.77 -32.38
N ALA A 39 -10.69 -29.59 -32.14
CA ALA A 39 -10.86 -30.59 -31.09
C ALA A 39 -10.11 -31.92 -31.33
N LEU A 40 -9.87 -32.62 -30.20
CA LEU A 40 -9.94 -34.04 -29.83
C LEU A 40 -9.25 -35.13 -30.67
N PRO A 41 -8.80 -36.22 -29.99
CA PRO A 41 -9.68 -37.39 -29.91
C PRO A 41 -9.79 -38.11 -28.56
N THR A 42 -10.89 -38.77 -28.41
CA THR A 42 -11.41 -39.69 -27.39
C THR A 42 -10.74 -41.07 -27.40
N GLY A 43 -10.83 -41.76 -26.25
CA GLY A 43 -10.70 -43.22 -26.05
C GLY A 43 -10.01 -43.55 -24.74
N GLY A 44 -10.55 -44.35 -23.83
CA GLY A 44 -11.19 -45.60 -23.87
C GLY A 44 -11.61 -46.05 -22.46
N GLN A 45 -12.63 -46.87 -22.41
CA GLN A 45 -13.29 -47.49 -21.28
C GLN A 45 -12.45 -48.58 -20.57
N GLY A 46 -12.75 -48.81 -19.28
CA GLY A 46 -12.27 -49.99 -18.56
C GLY A 46 -12.90 -50.09 -17.15
N ALA A 47 -14.04 -50.74 -17.09
CA ALA A 47 -14.69 -51.57 -16.07
C ALA A 47 -14.24 -51.59 -14.61
N ALA A 48 -15.22 -51.45 -13.71
CA ALA A 48 -15.27 -52.05 -12.36
C ALA A 48 -15.63 -53.57 -12.48
N PRO A 49 -15.52 -54.40 -11.41
CA PRO A 49 -16.19 -54.23 -10.14
C PRO A 49 -15.44 -54.87 -8.89
N GLY A 50 -15.96 -54.67 -7.67
CA GLY A 50 -15.61 -55.47 -6.54
C GLY A 50 -16.01 -54.89 -5.19
N ALA A 51 -17.26 -55.08 -4.80
CA ALA A 51 -17.73 -54.87 -3.43
C ALA A 51 -17.11 -55.88 -2.45
N ARG A 52 -16.71 -55.40 -1.24
CA ARG A 52 -16.72 -56.21 -0.03
C ARG A 52 -17.08 -55.35 1.16
N ASP A 53 -18.15 -55.76 1.83
CA ASP A 53 -18.58 -55.35 3.16
C ASP A 53 -17.54 -55.61 4.22
N GLY A 54 -17.46 -54.75 5.24
CA GLY A 54 -16.58 -54.95 6.39
C GLY A 54 -16.82 -53.94 7.51
N LEU A 55 -17.85 -54.19 8.31
CA LEU A 55 -17.98 -54.01 9.77
C LEU A 55 -17.39 -52.74 10.42
N GLY A 56 -18.28 -51.97 11.07
CA GLY A 56 -18.02 -50.83 11.90
C GLY A 56 -17.12 -51.06 13.11
N GLY A 57 -16.20 -50.13 13.31
CA GLY A 57 -15.47 -49.95 14.56
C GLY A 57 -15.80 -48.56 15.14
N PRO A 58 -15.77 -48.38 16.49
CA PRO A 58 -16.27 -47.17 17.14
C PRO A 58 -15.39 -45.98 16.83
N GLY A 59 -16.06 -44.84 16.60
CA GLY A 59 -15.48 -43.57 16.20
C GLY A 59 -14.30 -43.10 17.06
N ALA A 60 -13.15 -43.00 16.42
CA ALA A 60 -12.04 -42.24 16.97
C ALA A 60 -12.45 -40.75 16.96
N SER A 61 -12.65 -40.20 18.15
CA SER A 61 -12.78 -38.79 18.39
C SER A 61 -11.54 -38.07 17.78
N ALA A 62 -11.73 -37.38 16.69
CA ALA A 62 -10.67 -36.57 16.09
C ALA A 62 -10.27 -35.50 17.10
N SER A 63 -9.09 -35.61 17.69
CA SER A 63 -8.50 -34.54 18.48
C SER A 63 -8.54 -33.25 17.64
N PRO A 64 -8.95 -32.12 18.22
CA PRO A 64 -8.98 -30.84 17.50
C PRO A 64 -7.57 -30.54 17.01
N LYS A 65 -7.45 -30.35 15.67
CA LYS A 65 -6.21 -29.91 15.02
C LYS A 65 -5.75 -28.64 15.71
N PRO A 66 -4.48 -28.53 16.16
CA PRO A 66 -4.01 -27.31 16.81
C PRO A 66 -4.36 -26.09 15.98
N ALA A 67 -4.98 -25.09 16.58
CA ALA A 67 -5.30 -23.85 15.93
C ALA A 67 -4.02 -23.27 15.33
N THR A 68 -4.00 -23.03 14.01
CA THR A 68 -2.84 -22.50 13.32
C THR A 68 -2.57 -21.11 13.91
N LYS A 69 -1.48 -20.98 14.66
CA LYS A 69 -1.11 -19.73 15.32
C LYS A 69 -0.92 -18.67 14.25
N VAL A 70 -1.81 -17.68 14.20
CA VAL A 70 -1.64 -16.52 13.34
C VAL A 70 -0.37 -15.80 13.79
N LEU A 71 0.59 -15.65 12.87
CA LEU A 71 1.84 -14.95 13.18
C LEU A 71 1.51 -13.49 13.53
N ALA A 72 2.07 -12.98 14.63
CA ALA A 72 1.91 -11.57 15.00
C ALA A 72 2.41 -10.64 13.86
N ALA A 73 1.73 -9.55 13.63
CA ALA A 73 2.18 -8.51 12.69
C ALA A 73 3.22 -7.59 13.37
N GLY A 74 4.01 -6.91 12.56
CA GLY A 74 4.97 -5.90 13.00
C GLY A 74 6.24 -6.45 13.63
N ASN A 75 6.92 -5.57 14.37
CA ASN A 75 8.09 -5.90 15.16
C ASN A 75 7.66 -6.25 16.59
N PRO A 76 7.74 -7.51 17.03
CA PRO A 76 7.30 -7.92 18.36
C PRO A 76 8.14 -7.28 19.49
N ASN A 77 9.35 -6.81 19.17
CA ASN A 77 10.25 -6.15 20.10
C ASN A 77 10.17 -4.60 20.01
N GLY A 78 9.30 -4.08 19.16
CA GLY A 78 9.10 -2.64 19.00
C GLY A 78 8.48 -2.03 20.26
N LYS A 79 9.11 -0.95 20.77
CA LYS A 79 8.70 -0.26 22.02
C LYS A 79 8.38 1.22 21.80
N ALA A 80 8.18 1.64 20.55
CA ALA A 80 7.76 3.01 20.28
C ALA A 80 6.38 3.27 20.86
N THR A 81 6.23 4.38 21.57
CA THR A 81 4.95 4.83 22.12
C THR A 81 3.97 5.11 20.98
N VAL A 82 2.81 4.50 21.04
CA VAL A 82 1.71 4.68 20.06
C VAL A 82 0.79 5.78 20.56
N PRO A 83 0.71 6.94 19.89
CA PRO A 83 -0.20 8.01 20.27
C PRO A 83 -1.67 7.58 20.12
N ALA A 84 -2.57 8.25 20.83
CA ALA A 84 -3.96 7.84 20.91
C ALA A 84 -4.66 7.73 19.55
N GLU A 85 -4.40 8.68 18.66
CA GLU A 85 -4.96 8.74 17.31
C GLU A 85 -4.46 7.61 16.39
N ALA A 86 -3.31 7.00 16.72
CA ALA A 86 -2.71 5.90 15.96
C ALA A 86 -3.12 4.51 16.49
N ARG A 87 -3.83 4.42 17.61
CA ARG A 87 -4.25 3.14 18.17
C ARG A 87 -5.36 2.49 17.36
N ALA A 88 -5.53 1.18 17.54
CA ALA A 88 -6.68 0.45 17.00
C ALA A 88 -8.00 1.09 17.47
N VAL A 89 -9.01 1.00 16.64
CA VAL A 89 -10.37 1.44 16.97
C VAL A 89 -11.06 0.31 17.71
N ASP A 90 -11.85 0.65 18.73
CA ASP A 90 -12.73 -0.33 19.38
C ASP A 90 -13.81 -0.80 18.40
N THR A 91 -13.85 -2.10 18.14
CA THR A 91 -14.80 -2.76 17.25
C THR A 91 -15.76 -3.71 17.95
N SER A 92 -15.87 -3.61 19.27
CA SER A 92 -16.77 -4.44 20.09
C SER A 92 -18.26 -4.27 19.75
N LYS A 93 -18.61 -3.11 19.13
CA LYS A 93 -19.96 -2.80 18.64
C LYS A 93 -19.92 -2.50 17.15
N PRO A 94 -19.81 -3.53 16.30
CA PRO A 94 -19.70 -3.32 14.86
C PRO A 94 -21.03 -2.81 14.28
N THR A 95 -20.93 -1.92 13.28
CA THR A 95 -22.09 -1.51 12.48
C THR A 95 -22.50 -2.61 11.52
N ARG A 96 -21.54 -3.40 11.06
CA ARG A 96 -21.70 -4.50 10.10
C ARG A 96 -20.79 -5.66 10.42
N THR A 97 -21.32 -6.86 10.24
CA THR A 97 -20.51 -8.10 10.33
C THR A 97 -20.61 -8.84 9.00
N ILE A 98 -19.45 -9.16 8.42
CA ILE A 98 -19.34 -9.97 7.21
C ILE A 98 -19.28 -11.44 7.63
N GLY A 99 -20.19 -12.25 7.08
CA GLY A 99 -20.27 -13.68 7.38
C GLY A 99 -21.21 -14.01 8.56
N THR A 100 -21.51 -15.30 8.68
CA THR A 100 -22.47 -15.87 9.63
C THR A 100 -21.90 -17.05 10.41
N GLY A 101 -20.58 -17.06 10.65
CA GLY A 101 -19.89 -18.09 11.43
C GLY A 101 -19.24 -19.21 10.61
N THR A 102 -19.26 -19.14 9.28
CA THR A 102 -18.61 -20.11 8.40
C THR A 102 -17.72 -19.44 7.36
N PRO A 103 -16.64 -20.08 6.89
CA PRO A 103 -15.78 -19.55 5.83
C PRO A 103 -16.55 -19.23 4.54
N ALA A 104 -17.50 -20.07 4.15
CA ALA A 104 -18.29 -19.91 2.93
C ALA A 104 -19.21 -18.66 2.96
N SER A 105 -19.59 -18.19 4.14
CA SER A 105 -20.41 -17.00 4.31
C SER A 105 -19.63 -15.68 4.11
N CYS A 106 -18.30 -15.72 4.15
CA CYS A 106 -17.41 -14.58 3.96
C CYS A 106 -17.01 -14.45 2.49
N THR A 107 -17.80 -13.73 1.72
CA THR A 107 -17.62 -13.62 0.27
C THR A 107 -17.04 -12.26 -0.14
N SER A 108 -16.40 -12.21 -1.32
CA SER A 108 -15.96 -10.96 -1.93
C SER A 108 -17.09 -9.94 -2.07
N ALA A 109 -18.28 -10.38 -2.51
CA ALA A 109 -19.43 -9.50 -2.67
C ALA A 109 -19.85 -8.86 -1.34
N ALA A 110 -19.81 -9.62 -0.23
CA ALA A 110 -20.11 -9.11 1.10
C ALA A 110 -19.08 -8.05 1.55
N VAL A 111 -17.77 -8.28 1.28
CA VAL A 111 -16.72 -7.30 1.57
C VAL A 111 -16.94 -6.00 0.77
N VAL A 112 -17.13 -6.10 -0.55
CA VAL A 112 -17.36 -4.95 -1.42
C VAL A 112 -18.58 -4.15 -0.97
N LYS A 113 -19.69 -4.83 -0.67
CA LYS A 113 -20.93 -4.19 -0.18
C LYS A 113 -20.70 -3.50 1.17
N ALA A 114 -20.04 -4.14 2.12
CA ALA A 114 -19.79 -3.60 3.44
C ALA A 114 -18.88 -2.36 3.39
N VAL A 115 -17.79 -2.42 2.61
CA VAL A 115 -16.87 -1.28 2.42
C VAL A 115 -17.59 -0.09 1.78
N ALA A 116 -18.39 -0.34 0.74
CA ALA A 116 -19.19 0.70 0.09
C ALA A 116 -20.25 1.30 1.02
N ALA A 117 -20.73 0.57 2.01
CA ALA A 117 -21.68 1.05 3.01
C ALA A 117 -21.03 1.75 4.22
N GLY A 118 -19.73 1.56 4.43
CA GLY A 118 -18.96 2.22 5.52
C GLY A 118 -19.32 1.76 6.93
N GLY A 119 -18.84 2.49 7.94
CA GLY A 119 -19.03 2.19 9.36
C GLY A 119 -17.97 1.25 9.94
N VAL A 120 -18.25 0.66 11.09
CA VAL A 120 -17.37 -0.32 11.75
C VAL A 120 -17.71 -1.74 11.24
N ILE A 121 -16.78 -2.36 10.52
CA ILE A 121 -16.97 -3.62 9.81
C ILE A 121 -16.08 -4.69 10.43
N THR A 122 -16.67 -5.76 10.90
CA THR A 122 -15.98 -6.95 11.42
C THR A 122 -16.31 -8.19 10.58
N PHE A 123 -15.65 -9.30 10.86
CA PHE A 123 -15.84 -10.57 10.15
C PHE A 123 -16.21 -11.69 11.12
N ASN A 124 -17.20 -12.48 10.75
CA ASN A 124 -17.58 -13.72 11.42
C ASN A 124 -17.50 -14.88 10.42
N CYS A 125 -16.28 -15.32 10.14
CA CYS A 125 -15.99 -16.37 9.14
C CYS A 125 -15.70 -17.74 9.77
N GLY A 126 -15.96 -17.90 11.06
CA GLY A 126 -15.60 -19.07 11.84
C GLY A 126 -14.22 -18.90 12.53
N PRO A 127 -13.83 -19.89 13.36
CA PRO A 127 -12.65 -19.78 14.22
C PRO A 127 -11.31 -19.98 13.49
N ALA A 128 -11.32 -20.60 12.32
CA ALA A 128 -10.12 -20.86 11.54
C ALA A 128 -9.73 -19.66 10.64
N PRO A 129 -8.44 -19.49 10.33
CA PRO A 129 -8.03 -18.50 9.34
C PRO A 129 -8.73 -18.70 7.99
N VAL A 130 -9.22 -17.61 7.39
CA VAL A 130 -9.91 -17.63 6.10
C VAL A 130 -9.27 -16.68 5.10
N THR A 131 -9.20 -17.11 3.84
CA THR A 131 -8.81 -16.26 2.72
C THR A 131 -10.03 -15.97 1.85
N ILE A 132 -10.40 -14.71 1.77
CA ILE A 132 -11.46 -14.23 0.89
C ILE A 132 -10.80 -13.81 -0.43
N LYS A 133 -11.04 -14.56 -1.50
CA LYS A 133 -10.58 -14.24 -2.86
C LYS A 133 -11.43 -13.10 -3.40
N MET A 134 -10.84 -11.93 -3.54
CA MET A 134 -11.56 -10.75 -4.03
C MET A 134 -11.88 -10.89 -5.53
N ALA A 135 -13.14 -10.84 -5.88
CA ALA A 135 -13.61 -10.83 -7.25
C ALA A 135 -13.70 -9.41 -7.84
N ALA A 136 -13.72 -8.39 -6.97
CA ALA A 136 -13.70 -6.98 -7.34
C ALA A 136 -12.96 -6.16 -6.28
N THR A 137 -12.44 -5.00 -6.66
CA THR A 137 -11.87 -4.01 -5.74
C THR A 137 -12.96 -3.47 -4.82
N ALA A 138 -12.73 -3.50 -3.51
CA ALA A 138 -13.62 -2.86 -2.56
C ALA A 138 -13.37 -1.33 -2.57
N LYS A 139 -14.40 -0.55 -2.92
CA LYS A 139 -14.30 0.91 -3.07
C LYS A 139 -15.04 1.62 -1.95
N VAL A 140 -14.32 2.50 -1.26
CA VAL A 140 -14.90 3.38 -0.23
C VAL A 140 -15.69 4.50 -0.89
N ARG A 141 -16.89 4.76 -0.42
CA ARG A 141 -17.72 5.88 -0.90
C ARG A 141 -17.30 7.19 -0.24
N ASN A 142 -17.21 8.27 -1.00
CA ASN A 142 -16.74 9.57 -0.52
C ASN A 142 -17.65 10.21 0.53
N ALA A 143 -18.95 9.94 0.47
CA ALA A 143 -19.93 10.43 1.45
C ALA A 143 -19.96 9.63 2.75
N ASN A 144 -19.30 8.47 2.80
CA ASN A 144 -19.28 7.67 4.02
C ASN A 144 -18.32 8.28 5.04
N GLY A 145 -18.85 8.51 6.19
CA GLY A 145 -17.99 9.09 7.19
C GLY A 145 -18.65 9.28 8.54
N PRO A 146 -17.88 9.84 9.49
CA PRO A 146 -16.46 10.13 9.29
C PRO A 146 -15.57 8.88 9.28
N LYS A 147 -15.96 7.78 9.96
CA LYS A 147 -15.09 6.62 10.23
C LYS A 147 -15.53 5.39 9.46
N ILE A 148 -14.57 4.75 8.82
CA ILE A 148 -14.71 3.44 8.19
C ILE A 148 -13.61 2.55 8.76
N VAL A 149 -13.99 1.48 9.44
CA VAL A 149 -13.06 0.55 10.09
C VAL A 149 -13.26 -0.84 9.54
N LEU A 150 -12.19 -1.45 9.03
CA LEU A 150 -12.14 -2.87 8.66
C LEU A 150 -11.29 -3.60 9.71
N ASP A 151 -11.91 -4.48 10.47
CA ASP A 151 -11.21 -5.30 11.47
C ASP A 151 -11.35 -6.79 11.15
N GLY A 152 -10.23 -7.41 10.71
CA GLY A 152 -10.18 -8.82 10.34
C GLY A 152 -10.02 -9.79 11.51
N GLY A 153 -9.96 -9.31 12.75
CA GLY A 153 -9.79 -10.14 13.94
C GLY A 153 -8.49 -10.98 13.94
N GLY A 154 -7.54 -10.65 13.08
CA GLY A 154 -6.26 -11.37 12.92
C GLY A 154 -6.35 -12.68 12.12
N THR A 155 -7.51 -13.13 11.72
CA THR A 155 -7.73 -14.40 11.04
C THR A 155 -8.13 -14.27 9.56
N VAL A 156 -8.50 -13.07 9.11
CA VAL A 156 -8.99 -12.83 7.76
C VAL A 156 -7.87 -12.34 6.84
N THR A 157 -7.79 -12.96 5.66
CA THR A 157 -6.98 -12.51 4.54
C THR A 157 -7.88 -12.09 3.38
N LEU A 158 -7.68 -10.88 2.87
CA LEU A 158 -8.24 -10.43 1.60
C LEU A 158 -7.18 -10.63 0.52
N SER A 159 -7.44 -11.46 -0.46
CA SER A 159 -6.49 -11.75 -1.55
C SER A 159 -6.95 -11.14 -2.87
N GLY A 160 -6.07 -10.33 -3.48
CA GLY A 160 -6.25 -9.81 -4.84
C GLY A 160 -5.99 -10.85 -5.94
N GLN A 161 -5.56 -12.06 -5.57
CA GLN A 161 -5.25 -13.18 -6.46
C GLN A 161 -4.18 -12.85 -7.52
N GLY A 162 -3.37 -11.82 -7.29
CA GLY A 162 -2.42 -11.31 -8.28
C GLY A 162 -3.07 -10.60 -9.49
N GLN A 163 -4.37 -10.32 -9.44
CA GLN A 163 -5.15 -9.83 -10.56
C GLN A 163 -5.70 -8.41 -10.37
N ARG A 164 -5.88 -7.95 -9.13
CA ARG A 164 -6.56 -6.68 -8.87
C ARG A 164 -6.10 -6.01 -7.58
N ARG A 165 -6.28 -4.70 -7.51
CA ARG A 165 -6.23 -3.95 -6.27
C ARG A 165 -7.31 -4.46 -5.31
N ILE A 166 -7.01 -4.48 -3.99
CA ILE A 166 -7.96 -5.01 -3.00
C ILE A 166 -8.89 -3.90 -2.49
N LEU A 167 -8.34 -2.75 -2.11
CA LEU A 167 -9.08 -1.64 -1.49
C LEU A 167 -8.71 -0.30 -2.15
N TYR A 168 -9.72 0.53 -2.37
CA TYR A 168 -9.57 1.82 -3.04
C TYR A 168 -10.36 2.90 -2.30
N MET A 169 -9.72 4.03 -1.99
CA MET A 169 -10.32 5.24 -1.45
C MET A 169 -9.77 6.44 -2.23
N ASN A 170 -10.65 7.18 -2.89
CA ASN A 170 -10.27 8.39 -3.62
C ASN A 170 -11.39 9.42 -3.54
N THR A 171 -11.18 10.45 -2.77
CA THR A 171 -12.15 11.53 -2.57
C THR A 171 -12.33 12.42 -3.80
N CYS A 172 -11.46 12.27 -4.81
CA CYS A 172 -11.55 12.98 -6.08
C CYS A 172 -12.17 12.14 -7.21
N ASP A 173 -12.55 10.89 -6.93
CA ASP A 173 -13.23 10.03 -7.89
C ASP A 173 -14.75 10.20 -7.78
N GLU A 174 -15.34 10.92 -8.72
CA GLU A 174 -16.79 11.20 -8.77
C GLU A 174 -17.64 9.93 -8.85
N ALA A 175 -17.08 8.84 -9.38
CA ALA A 175 -17.75 7.54 -9.38
C ALA A 175 -17.94 6.96 -7.96
N GLN A 176 -17.24 7.51 -6.97
CA GLN A 176 -17.44 7.15 -5.55
C GLN A 176 -18.46 8.06 -4.85
N GLY A 177 -19.17 8.88 -5.57
CA GLY A 177 -20.21 9.78 -5.06
C GLY A 177 -19.73 11.22 -4.89
N PHE A 178 -20.03 11.82 -3.75
CA PHE A 178 -19.74 13.22 -3.50
C PHE A 178 -18.24 13.54 -3.58
N THR A 179 -17.91 14.66 -4.25
CA THR A 179 -16.57 15.24 -4.29
C THR A 179 -16.67 16.77 -4.24
N THR A 180 -15.59 17.45 -3.85
CA THR A 180 -15.49 18.91 -3.74
C THR A 180 -14.40 19.45 -4.66
N SER A 181 -14.35 20.76 -4.87
CA SER A 181 -13.24 21.44 -5.58
C SER A 181 -11.88 21.23 -4.89
N HIS A 182 -11.87 20.92 -3.60
CA HIS A 182 -10.68 20.57 -2.82
C HIS A 182 -10.72 19.12 -2.37
N CYS A 183 -11.09 18.23 -3.25
CA CYS A 183 -11.33 16.81 -2.98
C CYS A 183 -10.16 16.11 -2.26
N GLN A 184 -8.92 16.47 -2.58
CA GLN A 184 -7.74 15.91 -1.93
C GLN A 184 -7.56 16.34 -0.47
N ASN A 185 -8.22 17.40 -0.03
CA ASN A 185 -8.14 17.95 1.33
C ASN A 185 -9.46 17.79 2.12
N GLN A 186 -10.13 16.68 1.94
CA GLN A 186 -11.40 16.34 2.56
C GLN A 186 -11.13 15.47 3.81
N ASP A 187 -11.72 15.81 4.99
CA ASP A 187 -11.47 15.13 6.27
C ASP A 187 -12.00 13.68 6.34
N HIS A 188 -12.89 13.35 5.47
CA HIS A 188 -13.50 12.01 5.41
C HIS A 188 -13.53 11.51 3.96
N PRO A 189 -13.57 10.20 3.78
CA PRO A 189 -13.61 9.11 4.76
C PRO A 189 -12.33 8.99 5.61
N GLN A 190 -12.48 8.55 6.86
CA GLN A 190 -11.37 8.22 7.75
C GLN A 190 -11.25 6.70 7.82
N LEU A 191 -10.40 6.15 6.96
CA LEU A 191 -10.23 4.71 6.82
C LEU A 191 -9.24 4.16 7.84
N THR A 192 -9.67 3.17 8.61
CA THR A 192 -8.80 2.34 9.44
C THR A 192 -8.88 0.90 8.95
N VAL A 193 -7.73 0.28 8.70
CA VAL A 193 -7.63 -1.17 8.52
C VAL A 193 -6.83 -1.74 9.67
N GLN A 194 -7.36 -2.76 10.32
CA GLN A 194 -6.71 -3.36 11.49
C GLN A 194 -6.89 -4.86 11.56
N ASN A 195 -5.90 -5.55 12.13
CA ASN A 195 -5.91 -7.00 12.34
C ASN A 195 -6.28 -7.80 11.07
N LEU A 196 -5.81 -7.35 9.90
CA LEU A 196 -6.23 -7.86 8.60
C LEU A 196 -5.00 -8.16 7.72
N THR A 197 -5.07 -9.21 6.92
CA THR A 197 -4.04 -9.50 5.93
C THR A 197 -4.53 -9.13 4.53
N PHE A 198 -3.70 -8.39 3.79
CA PHE A 198 -3.87 -8.08 2.36
C PHE A 198 -2.80 -8.83 1.58
N ALA A 199 -3.20 -9.79 0.80
CA ALA A 199 -2.26 -10.65 0.06
C ALA A 199 -2.50 -10.59 -1.45
N ASP A 200 -1.39 -10.70 -2.20
CA ASP A 200 -1.43 -10.85 -3.65
C ASP A 200 -2.30 -9.79 -4.36
N GLY A 201 -2.35 -8.57 -3.83
CA GLY A 201 -2.95 -7.42 -4.48
C GLY A 201 -2.10 -6.99 -5.68
N ASN A 202 -2.75 -6.55 -6.76
CA ASN A 202 -2.05 -6.12 -7.98
C ASN A 202 -2.77 -4.92 -8.61
N SER A 203 -2.05 -3.83 -8.79
CA SER A 203 -2.53 -2.62 -9.47
C SER A 203 -1.84 -2.36 -10.80
N THR A 204 -1.20 -3.36 -11.40
CA THR A 204 -0.60 -3.24 -12.73
C THR A 204 -1.64 -2.81 -13.76
N GLY A 205 -1.34 -1.74 -14.48
CA GLY A 205 -2.25 -1.15 -15.46
C GLY A 205 -3.33 -0.20 -14.90
N GLU A 206 -3.50 -0.16 -13.59
CA GLU A 206 -4.39 0.79 -12.89
C GLU A 206 -3.75 2.19 -12.84
N LYS A 207 -3.77 2.89 -13.98
CA LYS A 207 -3.04 4.16 -14.13
C LYS A 207 -3.77 5.38 -13.57
N ALA A 208 -5.02 5.23 -13.15
CA ALA A 208 -5.74 6.30 -12.47
C ALA A 208 -4.91 6.84 -11.30
N GLU A 209 -4.81 8.14 -11.20
CA GLU A 209 -4.09 8.85 -10.12
C GLU A 209 -2.61 8.45 -9.98
N GLY A 210 -1.94 8.06 -11.06
CA GLY A 210 -0.53 7.73 -11.04
C GLY A 210 -0.20 6.29 -10.67
N GLY A 211 -1.19 5.39 -10.55
CA GLY A 211 -1.00 3.96 -10.32
C GLY A 211 -0.53 3.61 -8.91
N GLY A 212 -0.12 2.35 -8.71
CA GLY A 212 0.35 1.86 -7.41
C GLY A 212 -0.75 1.44 -6.44
N GLY A 213 -0.35 1.08 -5.21
CA GLY A 213 -1.27 0.59 -4.20
C GLY A 213 -1.95 -0.72 -4.55
N GLY A 214 -1.17 -1.78 -4.77
CA GLY A 214 -1.72 -3.10 -5.13
C GLY A 214 -2.68 -3.65 -4.07
N ALA A 215 -2.41 -3.42 -2.79
CA ALA A 215 -3.37 -3.70 -1.74
C ALA A 215 -4.32 -2.52 -1.50
N ILE A 216 -3.78 -1.32 -1.25
CA ILE A 216 -4.58 -0.14 -0.86
C ILE A 216 -4.10 1.09 -1.64
N PHE A 217 -5.02 1.77 -2.30
CA PHE A 217 -4.81 3.09 -2.87
C PHE A 217 -5.64 4.11 -2.11
N VAL A 218 -5.02 5.27 -1.78
CA VAL A 218 -5.67 6.36 -1.07
C VAL A 218 -5.34 7.70 -1.69
N ARG A 219 -6.36 8.52 -1.91
CA ARG A 219 -6.23 9.96 -2.18
C ARG A 219 -7.29 10.72 -1.40
N GLY A 220 -6.84 11.68 -0.59
CA GLY A 220 -7.71 12.43 0.33
C GLY A 220 -8.19 11.61 1.54
N GLY A 221 -9.00 12.21 2.38
CA GLY A 221 -9.44 11.62 3.62
C GLY A 221 -8.30 11.36 4.60
N ARG A 222 -8.38 10.28 5.36
CA ARG A 222 -7.31 9.84 6.28
C ARG A 222 -7.15 8.33 6.22
N LEU A 223 -5.90 7.86 6.38
CA LEU A 223 -5.59 6.43 6.47
C LEU A 223 -4.86 6.10 7.76
N LYS A 224 -5.27 5.02 8.39
CA LYS A 224 -4.58 4.37 9.51
C LYS A 224 -4.54 2.86 9.32
N VAL A 225 -3.37 2.27 9.59
CA VAL A 225 -3.10 0.83 9.46
C VAL A 225 -2.56 0.30 10.78
N VAL A 226 -3.22 -0.69 11.38
CA VAL A 226 -2.83 -1.22 12.70
C VAL A 226 -2.81 -2.75 12.66
N ASN A 227 -1.74 -3.35 13.19
CA ASN A 227 -1.59 -4.80 13.35
C ASN A 227 -1.96 -5.61 12.09
N SER A 228 -1.65 -5.08 10.91
CA SER A 228 -2.05 -5.64 9.64
C SER A 228 -0.85 -6.19 8.85
N ARG A 229 -1.12 -7.07 7.88
CA ARG A 229 -0.10 -7.70 7.06
C ARG A 229 -0.36 -7.42 5.60
N PHE A 230 0.71 -7.15 4.86
CA PHE A 230 0.69 -6.91 3.42
C PHE A 230 1.71 -7.83 2.78
N ILE A 231 1.23 -8.85 2.08
CA ILE A 231 2.07 -9.96 1.61
C ILE A 231 2.02 -10.07 0.10
N ARG A 232 3.18 -10.02 -0.57
CA ARG A 232 3.37 -10.21 -2.02
C ARG A 232 2.46 -9.33 -2.88
N ASN A 233 2.20 -8.11 -2.43
CA ASN A 233 1.46 -7.16 -3.25
C ASN A 233 2.36 -6.58 -4.34
N ARG A 234 1.79 -6.17 -5.47
CA ARG A 234 2.54 -5.65 -6.60
C ARG A 234 1.85 -4.52 -7.33
N CYS A 235 2.61 -3.77 -8.09
CA CYS A 235 2.12 -2.78 -9.02
C CYS A 235 2.91 -2.82 -10.35
N ASP A 236 2.77 -1.76 -11.16
CA ASP A 236 3.54 -1.63 -12.40
C ASP A 236 5.05 -1.75 -12.14
N ARG A 237 5.74 -2.47 -13.02
CA ARG A 237 7.18 -2.74 -12.89
C ARG A 237 8.04 -1.53 -13.21
N THR A 238 7.53 -0.58 -13.98
CA THR A 238 8.26 0.57 -14.51
C THR A 238 7.40 1.83 -14.46
N GLY A 239 8.05 2.97 -14.49
CA GLY A 239 7.45 4.29 -14.54
C GLY A 239 7.90 5.19 -13.40
N PRO A 240 8.16 6.48 -13.67
CA PRO A 240 8.37 7.47 -12.62
C PRO A 240 7.10 7.61 -11.78
N ASP A 241 7.21 7.99 -10.54
CA ASP A 241 6.09 8.26 -9.61
C ASP A 241 5.09 7.11 -9.39
N LEU A 242 5.23 5.96 -10.03
CA LEU A 242 4.46 4.76 -9.75
C LEU A 242 5.05 4.03 -8.56
N GLY A 243 4.25 3.74 -7.52
CA GLY A 243 4.85 3.14 -6.34
C GLY A 243 3.86 2.59 -5.31
N GLY A 244 4.44 1.99 -4.25
CA GLY A 244 3.69 1.40 -3.16
C GLY A 244 3.01 0.10 -3.55
N ALA A 245 3.77 -0.99 -3.66
CA ALA A 245 3.18 -2.29 -3.96
C ALA A 245 2.04 -2.64 -3.00
N ALA A 246 2.23 -2.36 -1.71
CA ALA A 246 1.18 -2.54 -0.73
C ALA A 246 0.27 -1.30 -0.65
N ILE A 247 0.83 -0.12 -0.33
CA ILE A 247 0.04 1.08 -0.07
C ILE A 247 0.59 2.27 -0.85
N ARG A 248 -0.29 2.92 -1.60
CA ARG A 248 -0.05 4.21 -2.25
C ARG A 248 -0.95 5.27 -1.64
N VAL A 249 -0.35 6.43 -1.24
CA VAL A 249 -1.11 7.57 -0.73
C VAL A 249 -0.69 8.85 -1.44
N LEU A 250 -1.63 9.58 -2.03
CA LEU A 250 -1.35 10.80 -2.79
C LEU A 250 -1.70 12.09 -2.04
N SER A 251 -2.56 12.02 -1.06
CA SER A 251 -2.89 13.15 -0.18
C SER A 251 -3.60 12.68 1.08
N GLN A 252 -3.51 13.49 2.11
CA GLN A 252 -4.25 13.35 3.37
C GLN A 252 -4.79 14.70 3.81
N TYR A 253 -5.92 14.71 4.48
CA TYR A 253 -6.52 15.93 5.01
C TYR A 253 -5.54 16.73 5.86
N GLU A 254 -5.37 18.02 5.55
CA GLU A 254 -4.47 18.94 6.26
C GLU A 254 -3.06 18.39 6.50
N ASN A 255 -2.52 17.64 5.55
CA ASN A 255 -1.21 16.98 5.66
C ASN A 255 -1.04 16.10 6.91
N LYS A 256 -2.16 15.66 7.55
CA LYS A 256 -2.11 14.73 8.68
C LYS A 256 -1.40 13.44 8.27
N PRO A 257 -0.55 12.88 9.13
CA PRO A 257 0.25 11.72 8.76
C PRO A 257 -0.60 10.47 8.59
N VAL A 258 -0.17 9.61 7.69
CA VAL A 258 -0.59 8.21 7.67
C VAL A 258 0.07 7.48 8.83
N TYR A 259 -0.70 6.83 9.66
CA TYR A 259 -0.19 5.98 10.74
C TYR A 259 -0.12 4.52 10.30
N VAL A 260 1.06 3.92 10.47
CA VAL A 260 1.31 2.48 10.29
C VAL A 260 1.87 1.93 11.59
N VAL A 261 1.10 1.12 12.30
CA VAL A 261 1.43 0.64 13.64
C VAL A 261 1.42 -0.88 13.68
N GLY A 262 2.49 -1.47 14.19
CA GLY A 262 2.57 -2.91 14.44
C GLY A 262 2.28 -3.76 13.19
N SER A 263 2.64 -3.27 12.01
CA SER A 263 2.24 -3.90 10.74
C SER A 263 3.43 -4.48 9.98
N THR A 264 3.17 -5.52 9.17
CA THR A 264 4.20 -6.22 8.38
C THR A 264 3.96 -5.98 6.90
N PHE A 265 5.03 -5.67 6.16
CA PHE A 265 5.07 -5.55 4.71
C PHE A 265 6.16 -6.48 4.18
N ASP A 266 5.77 -7.48 3.41
CA ASP A 266 6.64 -8.61 3.06
C ASP A 266 6.49 -8.99 1.58
N GLY A 267 7.59 -8.99 0.83
CA GLY A 267 7.66 -9.46 -0.54
C GLY A 267 6.87 -8.59 -1.54
N GLY A 268 6.74 -7.30 -1.29
CA GLY A 268 6.12 -6.37 -2.22
C GLY A 268 7.05 -5.99 -3.38
N SER A 269 6.51 -5.81 -4.59
CA SER A 269 7.32 -5.45 -5.78
C SER A 269 6.58 -4.42 -6.64
N CYS A 270 7.25 -3.31 -6.95
CA CYS A 270 6.68 -2.19 -7.70
C CYS A 270 7.79 -1.38 -8.39
N SER A 271 7.41 -0.44 -9.26
CA SER A 271 8.38 0.48 -9.88
C SER A 271 9.18 1.24 -8.83
N ASN A 272 8.50 1.87 -7.87
CA ASN A 272 9.08 2.51 -6.68
C ASN A 272 8.34 2.05 -5.42
N GLY A 273 8.97 2.17 -4.24
CA GLY A 273 8.31 1.83 -2.99
C GLY A 273 7.75 0.42 -2.97
N GLY A 274 8.60 -0.59 -2.83
CA GLY A 274 8.16 -1.99 -2.79
C GLY A 274 7.11 -2.29 -1.74
N ALA A 275 7.01 -1.48 -0.68
CA ALA A 275 5.92 -1.56 0.30
C ALA A 275 5.05 -0.30 0.28
N LEU A 276 5.59 0.84 0.67
CA LEU A 276 4.87 2.10 0.86
C LEU A 276 5.30 3.16 -0.15
N SER A 277 4.37 3.97 -0.62
CA SER A 277 4.70 5.11 -1.47
C SER A 277 3.73 6.27 -1.28
N SER A 278 4.26 7.49 -1.41
CA SER A 278 3.45 8.70 -1.37
C SER A 278 4.04 9.86 -2.17
N ILE A 279 3.17 10.81 -2.50
CA ILE A 279 3.55 12.13 -3.00
C ILE A 279 3.04 13.18 -2.00
N GLY A 280 3.97 13.90 -1.35
CA GLY A 280 3.66 14.99 -0.42
C GLY A 280 2.91 14.58 0.85
N VAL A 281 3.07 13.33 1.32
CA VAL A 281 2.33 12.82 2.48
C VAL A 281 3.28 12.42 3.60
N SER A 282 2.96 12.86 4.81
CA SER A 282 3.68 12.50 6.03
C SER A 282 3.35 11.08 6.51
N TRP A 283 4.36 10.39 7.06
CA TRP A 283 4.22 9.05 7.60
C TRP A 283 4.72 8.93 9.02
N VAL A 284 4.02 8.15 9.83
CA VAL A 284 4.44 7.72 11.17
C VAL A 284 4.37 6.19 11.21
N VAL A 285 5.54 5.55 11.11
CA VAL A 285 5.69 4.09 11.07
C VAL A 285 6.24 3.61 12.42
N LEU A 286 5.43 2.90 13.19
CA LEU A 286 5.74 2.49 14.56
C LEU A 286 5.69 0.98 14.71
N ASN A 287 6.71 0.41 15.36
CA ASN A 287 6.73 -1.00 15.79
C ASN A 287 6.41 -1.98 14.63
N SER A 288 6.84 -1.64 13.42
CA SER A 288 6.49 -2.35 12.19
C SER A 288 7.67 -3.15 11.63
N LEU A 289 7.40 -4.01 10.66
CA LEU A 289 8.39 -4.81 9.93
C LEU A 289 8.18 -4.63 8.43
N LEU A 290 9.20 -4.13 7.73
CA LEU A 290 9.21 -4.03 6.26
C LEU A 290 10.39 -4.87 5.76
N ARG A 291 10.11 -5.95 5.02
CA ARG A 291 11.18 -6.85 4.58
C ARG A 291 10.92 -7.41 3.19
N ASP A 292 12.03 -7.74 2.54
CA ASP A 292 12.03 -8.47 1.26
C ASP A 292 11.19 -7.76 0.18
N ASN A 293 11.10 -6.40 0.25
CA ASN A 293 10.37 -5.59 -0.73
C ASN A 293 11.33 -5.02 -1.78
N GLU A 294 10.85 -4.80 -3.00
CA GLU A 294 11.66 -4.46 -4.14
C GLU A 294 11.12 -3.25 -4.92
N ALA A 295 11.97 -2.26 -5.19
CA ALA A 295 11.75 -1.21 -6.17
C ALA A 295 12.47 -1.59 -7.48
N ILE A 296 11.71 -2.13 -8.44
CA ILE A 296 12.25 -2.80 -9.63
C ILE A 296 12.24 -1.95 -10.90
N GLY A 297 11.82 -0.68 -10.84
CA GLY A 297 11.92 0.27 -11.93
C GLY A 297 13.38 0.61 -12.28
N SER A 298 13.56 1.43 -13.28
CA SER A 298 14.91 1.80 -13.74
C SER A 298 14.92 3.21 -14.32
N GLY A 299 15.95 3.99 -13.98
CA GLY A 299 16.13 5.34 -14.48
C GLY A 299 15.76 6.45 -13.48
N ALA A 300 15.37 6.08 -12.29
CA ALA A 300 15.00 7.00 -11.19
C ALA A 300 13.79 7.91 -11.50
N ASN A 301 13.60 8.94 -10.69
CA ASN A 301 12.58 9.98 -10.84
C ASN A 301 13.26 11.36 -10.65
N PRO A 302 13.19 12.30 -11.65
CA PRO A 302 12.62 12.10 -12.99
C PRO A 302 13.35 11.01 -13.79
N ALA A 303 12.64 10.42 -14.76
CA ALA A 303 13.19 9.38 -15.61
C ALA A 303 14.37 9.91 -16.43
N LYS A 304 15.48 9.17 -16.49
CA LYS A 304 16.59 9.46 -17.38
C LYS A 304 16.21 9.16 -18.83
N SER A 305 16.77 9.91 -19.77
CA SER A 305 16.58 9.66 -21.20
C SER A 305 16.82 8.20 -21.55
N GLY A 306 15.91 7.59 -22.29
CA GLY A 306 15.97 6.19 -22.70
C GLY A 306 15.59 5.16 -21.62
N THR A 307 15.10 5.60 -20.46
CA THR A 307 14.63 4.70 -19.39
C THR A 307 13.17 4.96 -19.05
N PRO A 308 12.44 3.93 -18.61
CA PRO A 308 11.02 4.08 -18.27
C PRO A 308 10.76 4.78 -16.92
N GLY A 309 11.78 4.98 -16.08
CA GLY A 309 11.68 5.57 -14.75
C GLY A 309 11.41 4.58 -13.62
N GLY A 310 11.57 5.06 -12.39
CA GLY A 310 11.40 4.30 -11.16
C GLY A 310 12.69 3.66 -10.63
N GLY A 311 12.57 2.70 -9.73
CA GLY A 311 13.66 1.95 -9.13
C GLY A 311 14.12 2.47 -7.77
N SER A 312 13.36 3.34 -7.11
CA SER A 312 13.76 3.98 -5.86
C SER A 312 12.83 3.60 -4.69
N GLY A 313 13.42 3.54 -3.48
CA GLY A 313 12.70 3.19 -2.26
C GLY A 313 12.32 1.71 -2.17
N GLY A 314 13.28 0.83 -1.92
CA GLY A 314 13.00 -0.61 -1.84
C GLY A 314 11.85 -0.95 -0.90
N ALA A 315 11.82 -0.36 0.29
CA ALA A 315 10.65 -0.46 1.16
C ALA A 315 9.72 0.77 1.06
N ILE A 316 10.27 1.98 1.20
CA ILE A 316 9.50 3.22 1.31
C ILE A 316 9.96 4.25 0.27
N TYR A 317 9.02 4.78 -0.50
CA TYR A 317 9.24 5.88 -1.44
C TYR A 317 8.38 7.08 -1.07
N CYS A 318 9.02 8.21 -0.77
CA CYS A 318 8.35 9.47 -0.48
C CYS A 318 8.94 10.58 -1.34
N ASP A 319 8.10 11.22 -2.14
CA ASP A 319 8.45 12.38 -2.96
C ASP A 319 7.43 13.49 -2.75
N GLY A 320 7.80 14.73 -3.01
CA GLY A 320 6.91 15.87 -2.89
C GLY A 320 7.62 17.11 -2.32
N ASN A 321 6.84 18.03 -1.78
CA ASN A 321 7.39 19.26 -1.21
C ASN A 321 7.50 19.18 0.32
N GLU A 322 6.42 19.45 1.03
CA GLU A 322 6.41 19.54 2.49
C GLU A 322 5.77 18.30 3.11
N PHE A 323 6.57 17.48 3.76
CA PHE A 323 6.11 16.30 4.51
C PHE A 323 7.18 15.82 5.49
N THR A 324 6.79 14.96 6.42
CA THR A 324 7.69 14.36 7.41
C THR A 324 7.57 12.84 7.42
N VAL A 325 8.68 12.16 7.70
CA VAL A 325 8.67 10.71 7.92
C VAL A 325 9.26 10.42 9.29
N ARG A 326 8.50 9.73 10.13
CA ARG A 326 8.96 9.21 11.42
C ARG A 326 8.90 7.69 11.42
N ILE A 327 10.04 7.06 11.71
CA ILE A 327 10.17 5.60 11.82
C ILE A 327 10.66 5.31 13.24
N ALA A 328 9.87 4.57 14.04
CA ALA A 328 10.26 4.28 15.41
C ALA A 328 9.94 2.84 15.83
N GLY A 329 10.87 2.18 16.54
CA GLY A 329 10.72 0.81 16.98
C GLY A 329 10.55 -0.21 15.84
N THR A 330 10.97 0.13 14.63
CA THR A 330 10.66 -0.58 13.39
C THR A 330 11.89 -1.31 12.84
N ILE A 331 11.66 -2.44 12.19
CA ILE A 331 12.69 -3.17 11.43
C ILE A 331 12.42 -2.97 9.94
N ILE A 332 13.44 -2.54 9.19
CA ILE A 332 13.46 -2.48 7.73
C ILE A 332 14.65 -3.29 7.26
N GLU A 333 14.42 -4.43 6.60
CA GLU A 333 15.50 -5.36 6.25
C GLU A 333 15.30 -6.07 4.93
N ASN A 334 16.42 -6.36 4.27
CA ASN A 334 16.48 -7.13 3.00
C ASN A 334 15.63 -6.49 1.88
N ASN A 335 15.40 -5.19 1.90
CA ASN A 335 14.68 -4.53 0.81
C ASN A 335 15.68 -4.05 -0.24
N THR A 336 15.31 -4.06 -1.51
CA THR A 336 16.20 -3.71 -2.61
C THR A 336 15.64 -2.60 -3.49
N ALA A 337 16.53 -1.75 -4.00
CA ALA A 337 16.18 -0.72 -4.96
C ALA A 337 17.18 -0.75 -6.14
N ASN A 338 16.68 -0.78 -7.36
CA ASN A 338 17.56 -0.75 -8.54
C ASN A 338 18.30 0.57 -8.71
N GLU A 339 17.74 1.66 -8.19
CA GLU A 339 18.33 2.99 -8.26
C GLU A 339 18.78 3.47 -6.88
N GLY A 340 17.92 4.01 -6.05
CA GLY A 340 18.34 4.60 -4.78
C GLY A 340 17.44 4.31 -3.59
N GLY A 341 18.05 4.29 -2.39
CA GLY A 341 17.34 4.10 -1.14
C GLY A 341 16.71 2.73 -0.97
N GLY A 342 17.50 1.66 -0.81
CA GLY A 342 16.98 0.29 -0.62
C GLY A 342 15.99 0.17 0.54
N ALA A 343 16.22 0.89 1.64
CA ALA A 343 15.24 1.01 2.72
C ALA A 343 14.26 2.16 2.45
N VAL A 344 14.79 3.39 2.26
CA VAL A 344 13.96 4.60 2.16
C VAL A 344 14.50 5.54 1.09
N PHE A 345 13.66 5.94 0.18
CA PHE A 345 13.87 7.08 -0.70
C PHE A 345 12.99 8.24 -0.22
N PHE A 346 13.62 9.38 0.07
CA PHE A 346 12.97 10.58 0.58
C PHE A 346 13.44 11.81 -0.21
N VAL A 347 12.55 12.42 -0.94
CA VAL A 347 12.82 13.65 -1.68
C VAL A 347 11.77 14.71 -1.34
N SER A 348 12.23 15.78 -0.67
CA SER A 348 11.46 17.00 -0.49
C SER A 348 12.00 18.05 -1.47
N ASN A 349 11.26 18.32 -2.55
CA ASN A 349 11.71 19.14 -3.66
C ASN A 349 12.04 20.58 -3.23
N ASN A 350 11.29 21.15 -2.28
CA ASN A 350 11.52 22.45 -1.68
C ASN A 350 12.48 22.41 -0.46
N ARG A 351 13.04 21.24 -0.12
CA ARG A 351 13.99 21.05 0.99
C ARG A 351 13.44 21.40 2.39
N THR A 352 12.12 21.32 2.59
CA THR A 352 11.52 21.58 3.92
C THR A 352 11.23 20.30 4.68
N GLY A 353 11.11 19.16 3.99
CA GLY A 353 10.79 17.87 4.58
C GLY A 353 11.88 17.35 5.54
N THR A 354 11.45 16.57 6.54
CA THR A 354 12.34 16.02 7.57
C THR A 354 12.09 14.53 7.80
N MET A 355 13.15 13.81 8.22
CA MET A 355 13.05 12.40 8.58
C MET A 355 13.66 12.13 9.95
N LYS A 356 12.97 11.35 10.79
CA LYS A 356 13.44 10.84 12.07
C LYS A 356 13.38 9.31 12.11
N ILE A 357 14.46 8.69 12.59
CA ILE A 357 14.57 7.25 12.80
C ILE A 357 14.98 7.01 14.26
N GLU A 358 14.09 6.37 15.03
CA GLU A 358 14.24 6.23 16.48
C GLU A 358 14.13 4.75 16.88
N ASN A 359 15.10 4.25 17.65
CA ASN A 359 15.08 2.88 18.21
C ASN A 359 14.70 1.79 17.18
N SER A 360 15.24 1.92 15.96
CA SER A 360 14.90 1.09 14.81
C SER A 360 16.14 0.38 14.27
N THR A 361 15.91 -0.65 13.47
CA THR A 361 16.98 -1.38 12.78
C THR A 361 16.72 -1.37 11.29
N LEU A 362 17.61 -0.76 10.52
CA LEU A 362 17.64 -0.80 9.07
C LEU A 362 18.89 -1.57 8.66
N ARG A 363 18.73 -2.72 8.02
CA ARG A 363 19.85 -3.58 7.69
C ARG A 363 19.67 -4.34 6.37
N ARG A 364 20.77 -4.52 5.65
CA ARG A 364 20.78 -5.26 4.38
C ARG A 364 19.74 -4.72 3.39
N ASN A 365 19.72 -3.41 3.22
CA ASN A 365 18.84 -2.74 2.25
C ASN A 365 19.70 -2.10 1.14
N PRO A 366 20.25 -2.86 0.19
CA PRO A 366 21.14 -2.32 -0.81
C PRO A 366 20.42 -1.33 -1.72
N SER A 367 21.10 -0.19 -1.95
CA SER A 367 20.79 0.79 -3.00
C SER A 367 21.58 0.45 -4.25
N GLY A 368 20.93 0.37 -5.42
CA GLY A 368 21.61 -0.06 -6.65
C GLY A 368 22.61 0.96 -7.18
N LYS A 369 22.30 2.26 -7.14
CA LYS A 369 23.13 3.30 -7.76
C LYS A 369 23.49 4.46 -6.86
N PHE A 370 22.60 4.86 -5.95
CA PHE A 370 22.84 6.03 -5.10
C PHE A 370 22.16 5.93 -3.72
N GLU A 371 22.84 6.48 -2.74
CA GLU A 371 22.34 6.66 -1.38
C GLU A 371 23.00 7.89 -0.72
N THR A 372 22.49 8.33 0.38
CA THR A 372 23.09 9.45 1.13
C THR A 372 24.26 8.93 1.95
N ARG A 373 25.44 9.53 1.75
CA ARG A 373 26.67 9.16 2.46
C ARG A 373 26.46 9.14 3.98
N GLY A 374 26.81 8.03 4.62
CA GLY A 374 26.65 7.84 6.05
C GLY A 374 25.27 7.31 6.47
N PHE A 375 24.37 7.07 5.52
CA PHE A 375 23.04 6.52 5.77
C PHE A 375 22.77 5.32 4.84
N PRO A 376 23.37 4.15 5.12
CA PRO A 376 23.23 2.98 4.25
C PRO A 376 21.77 2.61 4.04
N GLY A 377 21.42 2.34 2.77
CA GLY A 377 20.05 2.03 2.35
C GLY A 377 19.09 3.22 2.30
N ILE A 378 19.56 4.44 2.54
CA ILE A 378 18.72 5.64 2.55
C ILE A 378 19.20 6.64 1.49
N PHE A 379 18.31 7.10 0.63
CA PHE A 379 18.49 8.33 -0.12
C PHE A 379 17.62 9.44 0.47
N PHE A 380 18.24 10.53 0.85
CA PHE A 380 17.56 11.64 1.52
C PHE A 380 17.90 12.99 0.90
N LEU A 381 16.87 13.73 0.58
CA LEU A 381 16.93 15.10 0.08
C LEU A 381 15.86 15.94 0.80
N GLY A 382 16.23 16.61 1.87
CA GLY A 382 15.30 17.39 2.71
C GLY A 382 15.95 18.59 3.35
N ALA A 383 15.36 19.12 4.42
CA ALA A 383 15.81 20.32 5.12
C ALA A 383 17.20 20.17 5.77
N ARG A 384 17.50 18.99 6.28
CA ARG A 384 18.76 18.63 6.94
C ARG A 384 18.87 17.10 6.96
N ASN A 385 20.06 16.57 7.22
CA ASN A 385 20.25 15.12 7.34
C ASN A 385 19.24 14.46 8.27
N PRO A 386 18.87 13.19 8.01
CA PRO A 386 17.98 12.44 8.90
C PRO A 386 18.47 12.46 10.35
N THR A 387 17.54 12.65 11.29
CA THR A 387 17.87 12.49 12.72
C THR A 387 17.73 11.00 13.07
N VAL A 388 18.85 10.40 13.49
CA VAL A 388 18.91 8.97 13.87
C VAL A 388 19.26 8.85 15.34
N THR A 389 18.37 8.24 16.15
CA THR A 389 18.57 8.11 17.60
C THR A 389 18.29 6.69 18.04
N GLY A 390 19.22 6.06 18.77
CA GLY A 390 19.06 4.70 19.30
C GLY A 390 18.87 3.62 18.24
N SER A 391 19.21 3.90 16.96
CA SER A 391 18.97 3.04 15.82
C SER A 391 20.24 2.48 15.21
N LYS A 392 20.12 1.35 14.49
CA LYS A 392 21.23 0.74 13.75
C LYS A 392 20.92 0.81 12.25
N LEU A 393 21.90 1.33 11.48
CA LEU A 393 21.88 1.37 10.03
C LEU A 393 23.06 0.56 9.51
N SER A 394 22.81 -0.48 8.65
CA SER A 394 23.87 -1.36 8.11
C SER A 394 23.49 -2.03 6.80
#